data_d96a6c513720a959caeda19373150363
#
_entry.id   d96a6c513720a959caeda19373150363
#
_cell.length_a   1.000
_cell.length_b   1.000
_cell.length_c   1.000
_cell.angle_alpha   90.00
_cell.angle_beta   90.00
_cell.angle_gamma   90.00
#
_symmetry.space_group_name_H-M   'P 1'
#
loop_
_entity.id
_entity.type
_entity.pdbx_description
1 polymer ?
#
loop_
_entity_poly.entity_id
_entity_poly.type
_entity_poly.pdbx_seq_one_letter_code
_entity_poly.pdbx_strand_id
1 'polypeptide(L)'
;DMIQAFLKDPLIRELILMDGDNEVILTGKLFGMNWKIRLDKYVADKRLIIDWKTAADLTKTEYNPETGERESFMEALGYLMRAAIYTEIEKQYAAKVDDANFVIIAVSKQDPPDKGAFLLNHRQRYDFELSEVEKHIAQIARVKRGLMKPTRCGKCEWCPQTKKLTKIVPYYTLRPGFSDSREEEYDDIFAAYMEKAQA
;
A
#
# COMPACT_ATOMS: atom_id res chain seq x y z
N ASP A 1 1.73 -7.81 -26.80
CA ASP A 1 1.81 -8.75 -25.69
C ASP A 1 2.92 -8.31 -24.70
N MET A 2 2.58 -8.11 -23.43
CA MET A 2 3.47 -7.64 -22.36
C MET A 2 4.72 -8.52 -22.18
N ILE A 3 4.57 -9.84 -22.26
CA ILE A 3 5.72 -10.78 -22.13
C ILE A 3 6.71 -10.55 -23.26
N GLN A 4 6.22 -10.37 -24.49
CA GLN A 4 7.09 -10.11 -25.63
C GLN A 4 7.80 -8.76 -25.51
N ALA A 5 7.15 -7.75 -24.93
CA ALA A 5 7.79 -6.46 -24.66
C ALA A 5 8.97 -6.61 -23.68
N PHE A 6 8.82 -7.43 -22.64
CA PHE A 6 9.90 -7.74 -21.70
C PHE A 6 11.05 -8.51 -22.36
N LEU A 7 10.75 -9.60 -23.07
CA LEU A 7 11.77 -10.48 -23.65
C LEU A 7 12.58 -9.83 -24.78
N LYS A 8 12.01 -8.81 -25.44
CA LYS A 8 12.71 -8.04 -26.49
C LYS A 8 13.68 -6.99 -25.93
N ASP A 9 13.52 -6.61 -24.66
CA ASP A 9 14.38 -5.61 -24.02
C ASP A 9 15.65 -6.27 -23.47
N PRO A 10 16.85 -5.84 -23.89
CA PRO A 10 18.10 -6.47 -23.47
C PRO A 10 18.34 -6.40 -21.96
N LEU A 11 18.07 -5.25 -21.33
CA LEU A 11 18.27 -5.05 -19.89
C LEU A 11 17.31 -5.91 -19.08
N ILE A 12 16.05 -5.89 -19.43
CA ILE A 12 15.03 -6.68 -18.71
C ILE A 12 15.34 -8.18 -18.88
N ARG A 13 15.73 -8.59 -20.09
CA ARG A 13 16.13 -9.96 -20.36
C ARG A 13 17.35 -10.38 -19.53
N GLU A 14 18.36 -9.52 -19.38
CA GLU A 14 19.52 -9.78 -18.52
C GLU A 14 19.08 -9.99 -17.07
N LEU A 15 18.21 -9.12 -16.51
CA LEU A 15 17.67 -9.24 -15.16
C LEU A 15 16.83 -10.51 -14.96
N ILE A 16 16.06 -10.92 -15.97
CA ILE A 16 15.31 -12.18 -15.96
C ILE A 16 16.24 -13.39 -15.88
N LEU A 17 17.29 -13.40 -16.71
CA LEU A 17 18.22 -14.52 -16.87
C LEU A 17 19.34 -14.54 -15.81
N MET A 18 19.49 -13.46 -15.03
CA MET A 18 20.47 -13.39 -13.95
C MET A 18 20.30 -14.57 -13.00
N ASP A 19 21.43 -15.20 -12.61
CA ASP A 19 21.43 -16.29 -11.65
C ASP A 19 20.85 -15.82 -10.29
N GLY A 20 19.89 -16.55 -9.76
CA GLY A 20 19.16 -16.20 -8.55
C GLY A 20 17.90 -17.02 -8.37
N ASP A 21 17.39 -17.06 -7.13
CA ASP A 21 16.25 -17.85 -6.75
C ASP A 21 14.94 -17.08 -6.97
N ASN A 22 13.89 -17.78 -7.40
CA ASN A 22 12.54 -17.22 -7.56
C ASN A 22 11.65 -17.61 -6.37
N GLU A 23 10.65 -16.77 -6.08
CA GLU A 23 9.64 -17.02 -5.04
C GLU A 23 10.25 -17.25 -3.65
N VAL A 24 11.34 -16.52 -3.33
CA VAL A 24 12.09 -16.71 -2.08
C VAL A 24 11.30 -16.20 -0.88
N ILE A 25 11.12 -17.07 0.10
CA ILE A 25 10.44 -16.71 1.35
C ILE A 25 11.47 -16.37 2.41
N LEU A 26 11.40 -15.15 2.93
CA LEU A 26 12.20 -14.71 4.06
C LEU A 26 11.30 -14.39 5.24
N THR A 27 11.85 -14.57 6.46
CA THR A 27 11.17 -14.22 7.71
C THR A 27 12.06 -13.35 8.56
N GLY A 28 11.46 -12.47 9.34
CA GLY A 28 12.18 -11.60 10.25
C GLY A 28 11.25 -10.97 11.29
N LYS A 29 11.80 -10.12 12.13
CA LYS A 29 11.03 -9.36 13.12
C LYS A 29 11.13 -7.87 12.83
N LEU A 30 9.98 -7.20 12.84
CA LEU A 30 9.93 -5.76 12.67
C LEU A 30 8.82 -5.20 13.57
N PHE A 31 9.13 -4.16 14.36
CA PHE A 31 8.22 -3.54 15.32
C PHE A 31 7.51 -4.54 16.25
N GLY A 32 8.27 -5.50 16.80
CA GLY A 32 7.76 -6.51 17.72
C GLY A 32 6.87 -7.59 17.12
N MET A 33 6.69 -7.60 15.79
CA MET A 33 5.90 -8.59 15.05
C MET A 33 6.79 -9.50 14.21
N ASN A 34 6.34 -10.75 14.02
CA ASN A 34 6.95 -11.65 13.05
C ASN A 34 6.39 -11.34 11.65
N TRP A 35 7.29 -11.20 10.70
CA TRP A 35 7.00 -10.94 9.31
C TRP A 35 7.43 -12.10 8.43
N LYS A 36 6.67 -12.30 7.37
CA LYS A 36 6.99 -13.22 6.29
C LYS A 36 6.82 -12.46 4.98
N ILE A 37 7.87 -12.40 4.19
CA ILE A 37 7.87 -11.79 2.86
C ILE A 37 8.15 -12.86 1.81
N ARG A 38 7.75 -12.59 0.57
CA ARG A 38 8.05 -13.41 -0.57
C ARG A 38 8.58 -12.52 -1.70
N LEU A 39 9.80 -12.79 -2.10
CA LEU A 39 10.49 -12.09 -3.16
C LEU A 39 10.22 -12.80 -4.48
N ASP A 40 9.80 -12.06 -5.51
CA ASP A 40 9.56 -12.67 -6.83
C ASP A 40 10.86 -13.25 -7.39
N LYS A 41 11.98 -12.50 -7.26
CA LYS A 41 13.33 -12.98 -7.55
C LYS A 41 14.34 -12.36 -6.59
N TYR A 42 15.30 -13.15 -6.12
CA TYR A 42 16.41 -12.71 -5.27
C TYR A 42 17.74 -13.21 -5.79
N VAL A 43 18.66 -12.28 -6.07
CA VAL A 43 20.03 -12.51 -6.49
C VAL A 43 20.92 -12.27 -5.28
N ALA A 44 21.24 -13.34 -4.55
CA ALA A 44 21.82 -13.26 -3.21
C ALA A 44 23.23 -12.65 -3.19
N ASP A 45 24.10 -12.97 -4.14
CA ASP A 45 25.46 -12.44 -4.26
C ASP A 45 25.52 -10.94 -4.49
N LYS A 46 24.48 -10.38 -5.13
CA LYS A 46 24.33 -8.93 -5.39
C LYS A 46 23.39 -8.25 -4.41
N ARG A 47 22.74 -9.00 -3.54
CA ARG A 47 21.68 -8.53 -2.67
C ARG A 47 20.66 -7.71 -3.47
N LEU A 48 20.21 -8.28 -4.58
CA LEU A 48 19.27 -7.65 -5.50
C LEU A 48 17.93 -8.34 -5.42
N ILE A 49 16.91 -7.59 -5.04
CA ILE A 49 15.50 -7.99 -5.06
C ILE A 49 14.88 -7.46 -6.33
N ILE A 50 14.25 -8.33 -7.12
CA ILE A 50 13.51 -7.96 -8.33
C ILE A 50 12.05 -8.31 -8.11
N ASP A 51 11.18 -7.34 -8.33
CA ASP A 51 9.74 -7.46 -8.17
C ASP A 51 9.02 -7.08 -9.48
N TRP A 52 8.17 -7.97 -9.99
CA TRP A 52 7.50 -7.82 -11.28
C TRP A 52 6.14 -7.14 -11.09
N LYS A 53 5.86 -6.11 -11.90
CA LYS A 53 4.60 -5.38 -11.80
C LYS A 53 3.96 -5.14 -13.16
N THR A 54 2.63 -5.12 -13.17
CA THR A 54 1.85 -4.59 -14.27
C THR A 54 1.08 -3.36 -13.81
N ALA A 55 1.05 -2.32 -14.64
CA ALA A 55 0.28 -1.11 -14.38
C ALA A 55 -0.60 -0.77 -15.60
N ALA A 56 -1.63 0.04 -15.40
CA ALA A 56 -2.43 0.51 -16.53
C ALA A 56 -1.59 1.40 -17.45
N ASP A 57 -0.79 2.28 -16.85
CA ASP A 57 0.09 3.24 -17.50
C ASP A 57 1.23 3.56 -16.52
N LEU A 58 2.49 3.53 -17.00
CA LEU A 58 3.67 3.78 -16.15
C LEU A 58 3.92 5.27 -15.90
N THR A 59 3.37 6.14 -16.74
CA THR A 59 3.56 7.59 -16.68
C THR A 59 2.43 8.31 -15.97
N LYS A 60 1.29 7.64 -15.78
CA LYS A 60 0.13 8.23 -15.12
C LYS A 60 0.43 8.49 -13.64
N THR A 61 0.09 9.69 -13.21
CA THR A 61 0.12 10.08 -11.79
C THR A 61 -1.28 10.19 -11.23
N GLU A 62 -1.45 9.87 -9.94
CA GLU A 62 -2.71 10.00 -9.22
C GLU A 62 -2.61 11.15 -8.23
N TYR A 63 -3.71 11.89 -8.02
CA TYR A 63 -3.75 12.94 -7.01
C TYR A 63 -4.04 12.35 -5.64
N ASN A 64 -3.17 12.63 -4.67
CA ASN A 64 -3.39 12.24 -3.28
C ASN A 64 -4.02 13.42 -2.52
N PRO A 65 -5.29 13.34 -2.10
CA PRO A 65 -5.95 14.43 -1.39
C PRO A 65 -5.42 14.65 0.03
N GLU A 66 -4.68 13.70 0.60
CA GLU A 66 -4.12 13.81 1.95
C GLU A 66 -2.83 14.64 1.95
N THR A 67 -2.00 14.49 0.92
CA THR A 67 -0.74 15.24 0.77
C THR A 67 -0.89 16.48 -0.10
N GLY A 68 -1.91 16.54 -0.96
CA GLY A 68 -2.09 17.58 -1.97
C GLY A 68 -1.17 17.43 -3.18
N GLU A 69 -0.43 16.33 -3.29
CA GLU A 69 0.56 16.07 -4.33
C GLU A 69 0.07 15.03 -5.35
N ARG A 70 0.78 14.97 -6.47
CA ARG A 70 0.57 13.91 -7.46
C ARG A 70 1.59 12.81 -7.24
N GLU A 71 1.10 11.59 -7.12
CA GLU A 71 1.88 10.39 -6.85
C GLU A 71 2.07 9.58 -8.13
N SER A 72 3.25 8.99 -8.28
CA SER A 72 3.50 7.94 -9.26
C SER A 72 2.71 6.68 -8.92
N PHE A 73 2.55 5.77 -9.87
CA PHE A 73 1.92 4.47 -9.59
C PHE A 73 2.64 3.68 -8.49
N MET A 74 3.92 3.92 -8.25
CA MET A 74 4.69 3.26 -7.20
C MET A 74 4.31 3.75 -5.80
N GLU A 75 4.10 5.04 -5.66
CA GLU A 75 3.66 5.68 -4.42
C GLU A 75 2.20 5.34 -4.14
N ALA A 76 1.32 5.56 -5.10
CA ALA A 76 -0.11 5.33 -4.99
C ALA A 76 -0.46 3.86 -4.65
N LEU A 77 0.33 2.90 -5.10
CA LEU A 77 0.15 1.46 -4.83
C LEU A 77 0.99 0.93 -3.66
N GLY A 78 1.69 1.81 -2.93
CA GLY A 78 2.44 1.45 -1.73
C GLY A 78 3.67 0.57 -1.97
N TYR A 79 4.28 0.66 -3.17
CA TYR A 79 5.48 -0.15 -3.47
C TYR A 79 6.71 0.32 -2.70
N LEU A 80 6.78 1.61 -2.33
CA LEU A 80 7.85 2.12 -1.48
C LEU A 80 7.79 1.54 -0.06
N MET A 81 6.59 1.44 0.53
CA MET A 81 6.40 0.76 1.82
C MET A 81 6.79 -0.73 1.73
N ARG A 82 6.39 -1.42 0.65
CA ARG A 82 6.78 -2.81 0.42
C ARG A 82 8.30 -2.95 0.34
N ALA A 83 8.97 -2.12 -0.46
CA ALA A 83 10.42 -2.15 -0.60
C ALA A 83 11.13 -1.90 0.74
N ALA A 84 10.65 -0.93 1.53
CA ALA A 84 11.18 -0.63 2.86
C ALA A 84 11.08 -1.84 3.81
N ILE A 85 9.93 -2.49 3.88
CA ILE A 85 9.75 -3.69 4.71
C ILE A 85 10.63 -4.85 4.20
N TYR A 86 10.68 -5.06 2.90
CA TYR A 86 11.41 -6.18 2.30
C TYR A 86 12.92 -6.03 2.50
N THR A 87 13.46 -4.83 2.35
CA THR A 87 14.88 -4.56 2.60
C THR A 87 15.24 -4.71 4.08
N GLU A 88 14.37 -4.31 5.02
CA GLU A 88 14.61 -4.52 6.45
C GLU A 88 14.64 -6.02 6.82
N ILE A 89 13.75 -6.82 6.27
CA ILE A 89 13.74 -8.27 6.49
C ILE A 89 14.94 -8.94 5.81
N GLU A 90 15.30 -8.51 4.60
CA GLU A 90 16.48 -9.01 3.89
C GLU A 90 17.78 -8.71 4.64
N LYS A 91 17.94 -7.50 5.21
CA LYS A 91 19.09 -7.17 6.07
C LYS A 91 19.28 -8.16 7.23
N GLN A 92 18.18 -8.55 7.87
CA GLN A 92 18.22 -9.54 8.95
C GLN A 92 18.65 -10.91 8.43
N TYR A 93 18.11 -11.33 7.29
CA TYR A 93 18.44 -12.60 6.67
C TYR A 93 19.90 -12.65 6.21
N ALA A 94 20.39 -11.62 5.56
CA ALA A 94 21.76 -11.52 5.06
C ALA A 94 22.80 -11.15 6.14
N ALA A 95 22.36 -10.81 7.35
CA ALA A 95 23.18 -10.28 8.45
C ALA A 95 24.02 -9.05 8.00
N LYS A 96 23.36 -8.10 7.34
CA LYS A 96 23.94 -6.85 6.82
C LYS A 96 23.29 -5.63 7.44
N VAL A 97 23.96 -4.49 7.37
CA VAL A 97 23.48 -3.20 7.90
C VAL A 97 22.97 -2.25 6.79
N ASP A 98 23.52 -2.40 5.60
CA ASP A 98 23.13 -1.64 4.42
C ASP A 98 21.92 -2.25 3.72
N ASP A 99 21.16 -1.43 3.00
CA ASP A 99 19.95 -1.87 2.29
C ASP A 99 20.32 -2.72 1.06
N ALA A 100 19.51 -3.74 0.78
CA ALA A 100 19.54 -4.44 -0.50
C ALA A 100 19.04 -3.51 -1.61
N ASN A 101 19.49 -3.75 -2.84
CA ASN A 101 18.92 -3.09 -4.00
C ASN A 101 17.54 -3.67 -4.31
N PHE A 102 16.53 -2.84 -4.34
CA PHE A 102 15.17 -3.25 -4.69
C PHE A 102 14.79 -2.66 -6.05
N VAL A 103 14.56 -3.51 -7.03
CA VAL A 103 14.23 -3.11 -8.41
C VAL A 103 12.81 -3.58 -8.74
N ILE A 104 11.97 -2.65 -9.17
CA ILE A 104 10.68 -2.96 -9.80
C ILE A 104 10.88 -2.95 -11.32
N ILE A 105 10.51 -4.06 -11.96
CA ILE A 105 10.39 -4.14 -13.41
C ILE A 105 8.90 -4.14 -13.74
N ALA A 106 8.45 -3.10 -14.42
CA ALA A 106 7.05 -2.90 -14.70
C ALA A 106 6.75 -2.88 -16.20
N VAL A 107 5.56 -3.37 -16.56
CA VAL A 107 5.02 -3.28 -17.92
C VAL A 107 3.61 -2.71 -17.88
N SER A 108 3.31 -1.82 -18.83
CA SER A 108 1.97 -1.25 -18.94
C SER A 108 1.01 -2.19 -19.69
N LYS A 109 -0.29 -1.99 -19.44
CA LYS A 109 -1.38 -2.66 -20.18
C LYS A 109 -1.80 -1.88 -21.43
N GLN A 110 -1.03 -0.88 -21.83
CA GLN A 110 -1.25 -0.11 -23.05
C GLN A 110 -0.94 -0.94 -24.31
N ASP A 111 -1.35 -0.46 -25.46
CA ASP A 111 -1.03 -1.04 -26.76
C ASP A 111 -0.41 0.05 -27.66
N PRO A 112 0.90 -0.03 -27.97
CA PRO A 112 1.87 -1.02 -27.51
C PRO A 112 2.22 -0.88 -26.02
N PRO A 113 2.64 -1.99 -25.35
CA PRO A 113 3.03 -1.94 -23.94
C PRO A 113 4.30 -1.13 -23.71
N ASP A 114 4.25 -0.17 -22.80
CA ASP A 114 5.44 0.48 -22.25
C ASP A 114 6.09 -0.36 -21.14
N LYS A 115 7.37 -0.17 -20.87
CA LYS A 115 8.13 -0.91 -19.87
C LYS A 115 9.15 -0.04 -19.18
N GLY A 116 9.49 -0.39 -17.94
CA GLY A 116 10.51 0.31 -17.16
C GLY A 116 11.13 -0.57 -16.08
N ALA A 117 12.35 -0.24 -15.71
CA ALA A 117 13.06 -0.82 -14.58
C ALA A 117 13.44 0.31 -13.62
N PHE A 118 13.01 0.20 -12.36
CA PHE A 118 13.10 1.28 -11.39
C PHE A 118 13.79 0.81 -10.13
N LEU A 119 14.89 1.48 -9.78
CA LEU A 119 15.59 1.22 -8.52
C LEU A 119 14.94 2.01 -7.39
N LEU A 120 14.49 1.30 -6.36
CA LEU A 120 13.97 1.86 -5.13
C LEU A 120 15.04 1.75 -4.04
N ASN A 121 15.76 2.83 -3.76
CA ASN A 121 16.87 2.85 -2.80
C ASN A 121 16.95 4.16 -1.99
N HIS A 122 15.87 4.90 -1.90
CA HIS A 122 15.85 6.20 -1.23
C HIS A 122 15.65 6.03 0.29
N ARG A 123 16.73 6.00 1.06
CA ARG A 123 16.71 5.69 2.51
C ARG A 123 15.76 6.59 3.31
N GLN A 124 15.75 7.89 3.08
CA GLN A 124 14.84 8.81 3.79
C GLN A 124 13.37 8.47 3.55
N ARG A 125 13.03 8.04 2.32
CA ARG A 125 11.67 7.59 2.02
C ARG A 125 11.35 6.27 2.73
N TYR A 126 12.31 5.34 2.79
CA TYR A 126 12.14 4.10 3.54
C TYR A 126 11.91 4.35 5.03
N ASP A 127 12.66 5.27 5.65
CA ASP A 127 12.47 5.65 7.05
C ASP A 127 11.08 6.22 7.30
N PHE A 128 10.57 7.04 6.38
CA PHE A 128 9.20 7.55 6.44
C PHE A 128 8.18 6.40 6.38
N GLU A 129 8.27 5.52 5.39
CA GLU A 129 7.34 4.38 5.22
C GLU A 129 7.36 3.45 6.43
N LEU A 130 8.56 3.16 6.97
CA LEU A 130 8.70 2.34 8.16
C LEU A 130 8.10 3.00 9.40
N SER A 131 8.22 4.31 9.54
CA SER A 131 7.58 5.04 10.64
C SER A 131 6.05 4.96 10.58
N GLU A 132 5.46 4.99 9.37
CA GLU A 132 4.02 4.80 9.21
C GLU A 132 3.59 3.37 9.56
N VAL A 133 4.37 2.36 9.17
CA VAL A 133 4.13 0.98 9.59
C VAL A 133 4.19 0.85 11.12
N GLU A 134 5.20 1.44 11.76
CA GLU A 134 5.37 1.38 13.22
C GLU A 134 4.19 2.00 13.96
N LYS A 135 3.69 3.15 13.52
CA LYS A 135 2.51 3.81 14.10
C LYS A 135 1.27 2.92 14.11
N HIS A 136 1.08 2.12 13.07
CA HIS A 136 -0.16 1.37 12.87
C HIS A 136 -0.08 -0.10 13.27
N ILE A 137 1.12 -0.69 13.37
CA ILE A 137 1.29 -2.14 13.56
C ILE A 137 0.67 -2.66 14.87
N ALA A 138 0.73 -1.90 15.94
CA ALA A 138 0.14 -2.28 17.24
C ALA A 138 -1.39 -2.42 17.13
N GLN A 139 -2.06 -1.50 16.43
CA GLN A 139 -3.49 -1.57 16.16
C GLN A 139 -3.84 -2.78 15.29
N ILE A 140 -3.08 -3.00 14.21
CA ILE A 140 -3.24 -4.15 13.33
C ILE A 140 -3.11 -5.46 14.12
N ALA A 141 -2.12 -5.55 15.01
CA ALA A 141 -1.92 -6.72 15.85
C ALA A 141 -3.12 -7.00 16.79
N ARG A 142 -3.71 -5.96 17.38
CA ARG A 142 -4.91 -6.07 18.23
C ARG A 142 -6.13 -6.54 17.41
N VAL A 143 -6.33 -5.98 16.23
CA VAL A 143 -7.41 -6.40 15.32
C VAL A 143 -7.24 -7.88 14.92
N LYS A 144 -6.04 -8.30 14.54
CA LYS A 144 -5.74 -9.70 14.17
C LYS A 144 -5.97 -10.70 15.32
N ARG A 145 -5.79 -10.25 16.56
CA ARG A 145 -6.07 -11.07 17.77
C ARG A 145 -7.54 -11.01 18.21
N GLY A 146 -8.41 -10.30 17.49
CA GLY A 146 -9.80 -10.13 17.87
C GLY A 146 -10.05 -9.20 19.07
N LEU A 147 -9.01 -8.50 19.55
CA LEU A 147 -9.07 -7.60 20.69
C LEU A 147 -9.63 -6.21 20.33
N MET A 148 -9.81 -5.94 19.07
CA MET A 148 -10.29 -4.67 18.54
C MET A 148 -11.00 -4.87 17.22
N LYS A 149 -12.04 -4.10 16.94
CA LYS A 149 -12.67 -4.07 15.61
C LYS A 149 -11.79 -3.25 14.65
N PRO A 150 -11.73 -3.64 13.35
CA PRO A 150 -11.00 -2.86 12.35
C PRO A 150 -11.64 -1.47 12.17
N THR A 151 -10.80 -0.45 12.05
CA THR A 151 -11.25 0.92 11.72
C THR A 151 -11.72 0.96 10.28
N ARG A 152 -12.85 1.62 10.03
CA ARG A 152 -13.40 1.80 8.69
C ARG A 152 -12.79 3.05 8.06
N CYS A 153 -12.12 2.91 6.94
CA CYS A 153 -11.57 4.06 6.21
C CYS A 153 -12.61 4.81 5.37
N GLY A 154 -13.77 4.20 5.13
CA GLY A 154 -14.84 4.79 4.31
C GLY A 154 -14.59 4.78 2.79
N LYS A 155 -13.38 4.48 2.35
CA LYS A 155 -12.93 4.62 0.94
C LYS A 155 -12.70 3.28 0.22
N CYS A 156 -12.29 2.22 0.93
CA CYS A 156 -11.98 0.92 0.33
C CYS A 156 -13.26 0.12 0.03
N GLU A 157 -13.15 -0.88 -0.85
CA GLU A 157 -14.27 -1.74 -1.28
C GLU A 157 -14.96 -2.47 -0.11
N TRP A 158 -14.21 -2.86 0.91
CA TRP A 158 -14.77 -3.52 2.10
C TRP A 158 -15.74 -2.61 2.88
N CYS A 159 -15.48 -1.30 2.93
CA CYS A 159 -16.32 -0.36 3.67
C CYS A 159 -17.78 -0.29 3.16
N PRO A 160 -18.05 -0.05 1.85
CA PRO A 160 -19.44 -0.07 1.37
C PRO A 160 -20.06 -1.47 1.40
N GLN A 161 -19.31 -2.54 1.10
CA GLN A 161 -19.83 -3.92 1.12
C GLN A 161 -20.31 -4.36 2.52
N THR A 162 -19.64 -3.88 3.56
CA THR A 162 -19.94 -4.26 4.95
C THR A 162 -20.66 -3.16 5.73
N LYS A 163 -21.06 -2.06 5.07
CA LYS A 163 -21.77 -0.95 5.71
C LYS A 163 -23.17 -1.41 6.11
N LYS A 164 -23.47 -1.24 7.40
CA LYS A 164 -24.83 -1.38 7.92
C LYS A 164 -25.31 0.00 8.36
N LEU A 165 -26.47 0.40 7.86
CA LEU A 165 -27.06 1.65 8.30
C LEU A 165 -27.72 1.41 9.66
N THR A 166 -27.35 2.19 10.65
CA THR A 166 -27.85 2.12 12.01
C THR A 166 -28.71 3.35 12.38
N LYS A 167 -28.55 4.43 11.62
CA LYS A 167 -29.31 5.67 11.79
C LYS A 167 -29.51 6.36 10.45
N ILE A 168 -30.55 7.20 10.37
CA ILE A 168 -30.74 8.17 9.29
C ILE A 168 -29.88 9.38 9.65
N VAL A 169 -29.12 9.88 8.69
CA VAL A 169 -28.25 11.05 8.90
C VAL A 169 -28.73 12.24 8.07
N PRO A 170 -28.67 13.47 8.57
CA PRO A 170 -29.01 14.66 7.82
C PRO A 170 -28.11 14.84 6.60
N TYR A 171 -28.65 15.33 5.48
CA TYR A 171 -27.91 15.46 4.21
C TYR A 171 -26.69 16.39 4.30
N TYR A 172 -26.71 17.37 5.20
CA TYR A 172 -25.61 18.32 5.37
C TYR A 172 -24.34 17.69 5.98
N THR A 173 -24.43 16.50 6.60
CA THR A 173 -23.24 15.74 7.03
C THR A 173 -22.37 15.30 5.87
N LEU A 174 -22.88 15.36 4.63
CA LEU A 174 -22.12 15.09 3.40
C LEU A 174 -21.32 16.30 2.92
N ARG A 175 -21.45 17.46 3.54
CA ARG A 175 -20.69 18.66 3.13
C ARG A 175 -19.23 18.54 3.55
N PRO A 176 -18.26 18.88 2.68
CA PRO A 176 -16.85 18.98 3.06
C PRO A 176 -16.69 19.94 4.25
N GLY A 177 -15.88 19.52 5.26
CA GLY A 177 -15.62 20.35 6.45
C GLY A 177 -16.71 20.30 7.53
N PHE A 178 -17.73 19.45 7.39
CA PHE A 178 -18.65 19.19 8.49
C PHE A 178 -17.88 18.46 9.62
N SER A 179 -17.84 19.05 10.82
CA SER A 179 -17.21 18.44 12.00
C SER A 179 -18.29 17.90 12.96
N ASP A 180 -17.99 16.77 13.60
CA ASP A 180 -18.87 16.10 14.58
C ASP A 180 -19.23 16.97 15.79
N SER A 181 -18.56 18.10 16.01
CA SER A 181 -18.84 19.02 17.11
C SER A 181 -20.23 19.68 17.08
N ARG A 182 -20.99 19.53 16.00
CA ARG A 182 -22.39 19.95 15.87
C ARG A 182 -23.38 18.80 15.80
N GLU A 183 -22.93 17.56 15.97
CA GLU A 183 -23.83 16.38 15.92
C GLU A 183 -24.94 16.49 16.99
N GLU A 184 -24.60 16.89 18.20
CA GLU A 184 -25.58 16.99 19.30
C GLU A 184 -26.69 17.99 19.00
N GLU A 185 -26.39 19.16 18.45
CA GLU A 185 -27.38 20.20 18.09
C GLU A 185 -28.39 19.70 17.04
N TYR A 186 -27.93 18.83 16.13
CA TYR A 186 -28.76 18.31 15.03
C TYR A 186 -29.49 17.03 15.38
N ASP A 187 -28.94 16.20 16.28
CA ASP A 187 -29.63 14.99 16.78
C ASP A 187 -30.91 15.39 17.56
N ASP A 188 -30.88 16.48 18.31
CA ASP A 188 -32.07 17.02 19.03
C ASP A 188 -33.16 17.51 18.06
N ILE A 189 -32.79 18.20 17.00
CA ILE A 189 -33.72 18.67 15.96
C ILE A 189 -34.35 17.50 15.23
N PHE A 190 -33.55 16.47 14.91
CA PHE A 190 -34.03 15.27 14.21
C PHE A 190 -34.89 14.40 15.08
N ALA A 191 -34.56 14.23 16.37
CA ALA A 191 -35.36 13.52 17.34
C ALA A 191 -36.76 14.19 17.48
N ALA A 192 -36.80 15.52 17.61
CA ALA A 192 -38.07 16.28 17.69
C ALA A 192 -38.89 16.18 16.39
N TYR A 193 -38.26 16.07 15.21
CA TYR A 193 -38.96 15.83 13.95
C TYR A 193 -39.57 14.44 13.87
N MET A 194 -38.79 13.41 14.28
CA MET A 194 -39.29 12.02 14.27
C MET A 194 -40.43 11.77 15.24
N GLU A 195 -40.43 12.40 16.42
CA GLU A 195 -41.55 12.35 17.36
C GLU A 195 -42.83 12.93 16.76
N LYS A 196 -42.72 14.08 16.03
CA LYS A 196 -43.87 14.69 15.34
C LYS A 196 -44.38 13.89 14.15
N ALA A 197 -43.50 13.09 13.50
CA ALA A 197 -43.87 12.26 12.34
C ALA A 197 -44.55 10.94 12.75
N GLN A 198 -44.49 10.56 14.02
CA GLN A 198 -45.11 9.35 14.57
C GLN A 198 -46.45 9.66 15.33
N ALA A 199 -46.79 10.94 15.51
CA ALA A 199 -48.04 11.40 16.13
C ALA A 199 -49.09 11.74 15.06
#